data_6059d9a1c7ff24326436c221bdb6eb83
#
_entry.id   6059d9a1c7ff24326436c221bdb6eb83
#
_cell.length_a   1.000
_cell.length_b   1.000
_cell.length_c   1.000
_cell.angle_alpha   90.00
_cell.angle_beta   90.00
_cell.angle_gamma   90.00
#
_symmetry.space_group_name_H-M   'P 1'
#
loop_
_entity.id
_entity.type
_entity.pdbx_description
1 polymer ?
#
loop_
_entity_poly.entity_id
_entity_poly.type
_entity_poly.pdbx_seq_one_letter_code
_entity_poly.pdbx_strand_id
1 'polypeptide(L)'
;MEFVEDMRKIRNRKSLYVILFVLVAIFINGLNSNIETTKYDIYDHRVKQEMKVVFIADTHSCKYGEEQEELLQKVKSEKQDLILLGGDIIDDELPMQTGFDTIKDLAKSYPVFYVTGNHEIWSGKQEYIKRKIKSLGIEVLEGNIKEINVKGNLVNILGLEILR
;
A
#
# COMPACT_ATOMS: atom_id res chain seq x y z
N MET A 1 -59.52 -2.45 -13.02
CA MET A 1 -58.62 -3.16 -12.07
C MET A 1 -57.29 -3.50 -12.74
N GLU A 2 -57.31 -3.98 -13.96
CA GLU A 2 -56.14 -4.36 -14.78
C GLU A 2 -55.13 -3.18 -15.02
N PHE A 3 -55.60 -1.99 -15.34
CA PHE A 3 -54.75 -0.81 -15.56
C PHE A 3 -53.92 -0.40 -14.34
N VAL A 4 -54.48 -0.53 -13.13
CA VAL A 4 -53.77 -0.19 -11.89
C VAL A 4 -52.66 -1.23 -11.59
N GLU A 5 -52.89 -2.48 -11.94
CA GLU A 5 -51.93 -3.55 -11.80
C GLU A 5 -50.74 -3.43 -12.76
N ASP A 6 -51.01 -3.02 -13.99
CA ASP A 6 -50.00 -2.73 -15.02
C ASP A 6 -49.11 -1.51 -14.62
N MET A 7 -49.72 -0.43 -14.13
CA MET A 7 -48.98 0.71 -13.63
C MET A 7 -48.09 0.37 -12.43
N ARG A 8 -48.55 -0.54 -11.57
CA ARG A 8 -47.77 -1.06 -10.42
C ARG A 8 -46.60 -1.91 -10.86
N LYS A 9 -46.78 -2.77 -11.88
CA LYS A 9 -45.70 -3.57 -12.49
C LYS A 9 -44.63 -2.69 -13.15
N ILE A 10 -45.04 -1.67 -13.90
CA ILE A 10 -44.11 -0.72 -14.55
C ILE A 10 -43.33 0.06 -13.51
N ARG A 11 -43.95 0.52 -12.43
CA ARG A 11 -43.32 1.23 -11.34
C ARG A 11 -42.30 0.34 -10.61
N ASN A 12 -42.66 -0.91 -10.35
CA ASN A 12 -41.76 -1.87 -9.71
C ASN A 12 -40.55 -2.20 -10.60
N ARG A 13 -40.73 -2.33 -11.92
CA ARG A 13 -39.61 -2.52 -12.86
C ARG A 13 -38.67 -1.33 -12.90
N LYS A 14 -39.20 -0.10 -12.94
CA LYS A 14 -38.37 1.12 -12.89
C LYS A 14 -37.58 1.20 -11.58
N SER A 15 -38.23 0.91 -10.46
CA SER A 15 -37.56 0.85 -9.16
C SER A 15 -36.44 -0.20 -9.12
N LEU A 16 -36.65 -1.36 -9.71
CA LEU A 16 -35.64 -2.43 -9.81
C LEU A 16 -34.43 -1.97 -10.64
N TYR A 17 -34.64 -1.30 -11.77
CA TYR A 17 -33.53 -0.76 -12.58
C TYR A 17 -32.74 0.31 -11.84
N VAL A 18 -33.40 1.18 -11.08
CA VAL A 18 -32.73 2.19 -10.25
C VAL A 18 -31.87 1.52 -9.18
N ILE A 19 -32.39 0.51 -8.49
CA ILE A 19 -31.65 -0.25 -7.48
C ILE A 19 -30.44 -0.94 -8.12
N LEU A 20 -30.64 -1.60 -9.27
CA LEU A 20 -29.55 -2.27 -9.98
C LEU A 20 -28.47 -1.26 -10.41
N PHE A 21 -28.86 -0.10 -10.94
CA PHE A 21 -27.94 0.96 -11.33
C PHE A 21 -27.13 1.46 -10.12
N VAL A 22 -27.78 1.69 -8.97
CA VAL A 22 -27.09 2.09 -7.73
C VAL A 22 -26.10 1.01 -7.26
N LEU A 23 -26.51 -0.25 -7.29
CA LEU A 23 -25.64 -1.38 -6.91
C LEU A 23 -24.42 -1.46 -7.84
N VAL A 24 -24.63 -1.32 -9.14
CA VAL A 24 -23.54 -1.31 -10.14
C VAL A 24 -22.62 -0.11 -9.92
N ALA A 25 -23.18 1.08 -9.64
CA ALA A 25 -22.38 2.26 -9.35
C ALA A 25 -21.54 2.09 -8.07
N ILE A 26 -22.12 1.51 -7.01
CA ILE A 26 -21.40 1.19 -5.77
C ILE A 26 -20.29 0.17 -6.07
N PHE A 27 -20.58 -0.88 -6.84
CA PHE A 27 -19.62 -1.90 -7.21
C PHE A 27 -18.45 -1.31 -8.01
N ILE A 28 -18.73 -0.48 -9.03
CA ILE A 28 -17.69 0.19 -9.82
C ILE A 28 -16.82 1.10 -8.95
N ASN A 29 -17.43 1.87 -8.02
CA ASN A 29 -16.66 2.69 -7.09
C ASN A 29 -15.83 1.86 -6.10
N GLY A 30 -16.34 0.69 -5.68
CA GLY A 30 -15.59 -0.23 -4.82
C GLY A 30 -14.40 -0.91 -5.50
N LEU A 31 -14.37 -0.92 -6.84
CA LEU A 31 -13.22 -1.42 -7.63
C LEU A 31 -12.16 -0.35 -7.89
N ASN A 32 -12.36 0.85 -7.37
CA ASN A 32 -11.40 1.94 -7.56
C ASN A 32 -10.15 1.68 -6.68
N SER A 33 -9.06 1.32 -7.32
CA SER A 33 -7.74 1.08 -6.71
C SER A 33 -6.80 2.27 -6.82
N ASN A 34 -7.34 3.49 -6.94
CA ASN A 34 -6.52 4.69 -7.02
C ASN A 34 -5.71 4.87 -5.73
N ILE A 35 -4.42 5.15 -5.91
CA ILE A 35 -3.53 5.45 -4.80
C ILE A 35 -3.93 6.78 -4.18
N GLU A 36 -4.26 6.78 -2.90
CA GLU A 36 -4.48 7.99 -2.11
C GLU A 36 -3.24 8.33 -1.28
N THR A 37 -2.98 9.62 -1.11
CA THR A 37 -1.90 10.09 -0.24
C THR A 37 -2.50 10.87 0.91
N THR A 38 -2.32 10.37 2.12
CA THR A 38 -2.67 11.08 3.34
C THR A 38 -1.41 11.70 3.94
N LYS A 39 -1.47 12.97 4.34
CA LYS A 39 -0.33 13.70 4.92
C LYS A 39 -0.57 13.97 6.39
N TYR A 40 0.47 13.73 7.16
CA TYR A 40 0.51 14.02 8.60
C TYR A 40 1.72 14.90 8.90
N ASP A 41 1.49 16.02 9.56
CA ASP A 41 2.55 16.87 10.08
C ASP A 41 2.76 16.56 11.56
N ILE A 42 3.96 16.08 11.90
CA ILE A 42 4.34 15.73 13.27
C ILE A 42 5.41 16.71 13.74
N TYR A 43 5.15 17.41 14.81
CA TYR A 43 6.07 18.39 15.40
C TYR A 43 6.72 17.82 16.65
N ASP A 44 8.05 17.78 16.66
CA ASP A 44 8.84 17.37 17.81
C ASP A 44 10.07 18.27 17.93
N HIS A 45 10.29 18.86 19.12
CA HIS A 45 11.41 19.77 19.40
C HIS A 45 12.80 19.11 19.24
N ARG A 46 12.89 17.80 19.20
CA ARG A 46 14.12 17.05 18.96
C ARG A 46 14.51 17.01 17.49
N VAL A 47 13.58 17.27 16.59
CA VAL A 47 13.82 17.30 15.13
C VAL A 47 14.46 18.64 14.77
N LYS A 48 15.71 18.60 14.30
CA LYS A 48 16.51 19.80 13.97
C LYS A 48 16.17 20.37 12.60
N GLN A 49 15.86 19.50 11.65
CA GLN A 49 15.49 19.86 10.28
C GLN A 49 14.31 19.03 9.83
N GLU A 50 13.41 19.65 9.05
CA GLU A 50 12.28 18.94 8.45
C GLU A 50 12.77 17.71 7.66
N MET A 51 12.18 16.58 7.96
CA MET A 51 12.37 15.34 7.20
C MET A 51 11.03 14.79 6.76
N LYS A 52 11.01 14.18 5.57
CA LYS A 52 9.82 13.58 4.99
C LYS A 52 9.97 12.08 4.93
N VAL A 53 9.01 11.39 5.48
CA VAL A 53 8.93 9.93 5.49
C VAL A 53 7.71 9.51 4.68
N VAL A 54 7.88 8.64 3.71
CA VAL A 54 6.77 7.98 3.04
C VAL A 54 6.58 6.62 3.66
N PHE A 55 5.36 6.33 4.09
CA PHE A 55 4.94 5.01 4.57
C PHE A 55 4.04 4.36 3.53
N ILE A 56 4.36 3.13 3.14
CA ILE A 56 3.60 2.34 2.17
C ILE A 56 3.30 0.99 2.81
N ALA A 57 2.04 0.57 2.78
CA ALA A 57 1.58 -0.75 3.21
C ALA A 57 0.49 -1.25 2.28
N ASP A 58 0.14 -2.52 2.40
CA ASP A 58 -1.04 -3.14 1.79
C ASP A 58 -1.11 -2.99 0.25
N THR A 59 0.03 -3.04 -0.43
CA THR A 59 0.06 -2.98 -1.90
C THR A 59 -0.26 -4.33 -2.56
N HIS A 60 -0.14 -5.44 -1.81
CA HIS A 60 -0.56 -6.78 -2.20
C HIS A 60 -0.12 -7.20 -3.60
N SER A 61 1.11 -6.92 -3.98
CA SER A 61 1.61 -7.19 -5.35
C SER A 61 0.73 -6.62 -6.47
N CYS A 62 -0.15 -5.65 -6.17
CA CYS A 62 -0.99 -5.00 -7.18
C CYS A 62 -0.14 -4.23 -8.19
N LYS A 63 -0.69 -4.09 -9.40
CA LYS A 63 -0.09 -3.25 -10.45
C LYS A 63 -0.68 -1.85 -10.42
N TYR A 64 0.20 -0.86 -10.31
CA TYR A 64 -0.14 0.56 -10.34
C TYR A 64 0.46 1.20 -11.61
N GLY A 65 -0.23 0.99 -12.72
CA GLY A 65 0.26 1.33 -14.05
C GLY A 65 1.26 0.31 -14.63
N GLU A 66 1.80 0.62 -15.80
CA GLU A 66 2.86 -0.18 -16.41
C GLU A 66 4.16 0.01 -15.61
N GLU A 67 4.87 -1.08 -15.30
CA GLU A 67 6.09 -1.04 -14.48
C GLU A 67 5.97 -0.26 -13.16
N GLN A 68 4.78 -0.23 -12.55
CA GLN A 68 4.49 0.51 -11.30
C GLN A 68 4.63 2.04 -11.39
N GLU A 69 4.56 2.58 -12.59
CA GLU A 69 4.86 3.99 -12.86
C GLU A 69 4.00 4.94 -12.02
N GLU A 70 2.71 4.66 -11.84
CA GLU A 70 1.80 5.51 -11.08
C GLU A 70 2.21 5.61 -9.61
N LEU A 71 2.55 4.48 -8.97
CA LEU A 71 3.03 4.45 -7.59
C LEU A 71 4.37 5.18 -7.46
N LEU A 72 5.31 4.85 -8.34
CA LEU A 72 6.66 5.43 -8.31
C LEU A 72 6.65 6.95 -8.52
N GLN A 73 5.84 7.45 -9.46
CA GLN A 73 5.69 8.89 -9.69
C GLN A 73 5.06 9.58 -8.48
N LYS A 74 4.02 8.98 -7.91
CA LYS A 74 3.36 9.52 -6.72
C LYS A 74 4.33 9.63 -5.54
N VAL A 75 5.07 8.55 -5.27
CA VAL A 75 6.11 8.52 -4.24
C VAL A 75 7.16 9.60 -4.51
N LYS A 76 7.71 9.65 -5.73
CA LYS A 76 8.73 10.64 -6.11
C LYS A 76 8.26 12.08 -5.95
N SER A 77 6.97 12.36 -6.19
CA SER A 77 6.42 13.71 -6.07
C SER A 77 6.44 14.25 -4.62
N GLU A 78 6.46 13.37 -3.62
CA GLU A 78 6.50 13.75 -2.20
C GLU A 78 7.88 14.23 -1.75
N LYS A 79 8.94 13.97 -2.52
CA LYS A 79 10.35 14.41 -2.23
C LYS A 79 10.79 13.94 -0.84
N GLN A 80 10.54 12.70 -0.53
CA GLN A 80 10.85 12.08 0.76
C GLN A 80 12.35 11.86 0.96
N ASP A 81 12.73 11.71 2.22
CA ASP A 81 14.09 11.43 2.63
C ASP A 81 14.32 9.93 2.85
N LEU A 82 13.25 9.19 3.20
CA LEU A 82 13.26 7.74 3.35
C LEU A 82 11.88 7.14 3.13
N ILE A 83 11.83 5.82 2.94
CA ILE A 83 10.60 5.05 2.74
C ILE A 83 10.53 3.93 3.78
N LEU A 84 9.38 3.79 4.41
CA LEU A 84 9.03 2.67 5.28
C LEU A 84 7.99 1.81 4.60
N LEU A 85 8.26 0.52 4.45
CA LEU A 85 7.34 -0.48 3.93
C LEU A 85 6.75 -1.26 5.10
N GLY A 86 5.46 -1.06 5.34
CA GLY A 86 4.75 -1.51 6.54
C GLY A 86 4.18 -2.93 6.47
N GLY A 87 4.62 -3.75 5.51
CA GLY A 87 4.12 -5.11 5.29
C GLY A 87 3.00 -5.19 4.27
N ASP A 88 2.61 -6.41 3.92
CA ASP A 88 1.62 -6.74 2.90
C ASP A 88 1.94 -6.08 1.54
N ILE A 89 3.23 -5.97 1.24
CA ILE A 89 3.73 -5.51 -0.05
C ILE A 89 3.76 -6.68 -1.04
N ILE A 90 4.12 -7.86 -0.55
CA ILE A 90 4.15 -9.11 -1.30
C ILE A 90 2.91 -9.92 -0.93
N ASP A 91 2.12 -10.24 -1.92
CA ASP A 91 0.89 -11.02 -1.76
C ASP A 91 1.17 -12.54 -1.76
N ASP A 92 0.28 -13.32 -1.12
CA ASP A 92 0.37 -14.77 -1.07
C ASP A 92 -0.32 -15.45 -2.28
N GLU A 93 -1.26 -14.77 -2.94
CA GLU A 93 -2.02 -15.27 -4.10
C GLU A 93 -1.54 -14.66 -5.42
N LEU A 94 -1.21 -13.36 -5.42
CA LEU A 94 -0.76 -12.65 -6.62
C LEU A 94 0.74 -12.88 -6.90
N PRO A 95 1.21 -12.60 -8.12
CA PRO A 95 2.61 -12.78 -8.47
C PRO A 95 3.56 -11.95 -7.59
N MET A 96 4.33 -12.61 -6.75
CA MET A 96 5.32 -11.97 -5.85
C MET A 96 6.32 -11.06 -6.59
N GLN A 97 6.59 -11.37 -7.88
CA GLN A 97 7.55 -10.61 -8.68
C GLN A 97 7.15 -9.14 -8.78
N THR A 98 5.86 -8.84 -8.91
CA THR A 98 5.35 -7.46 -8.97
C THR A 98 5.72 -6.67 -7.70
N GLY A 99 5.52 -7.26 -6.52
CA GLY A 99 5.94 -6.64 -5.26
C GLY A 99 7.45 -6.45 -5.16
N PHE A 100 8.26 -7.45 -5.58
CA PHE A 100 9.72 -7.32 -5.61
C PHE A 100 10.20 -6.23 -6.56
N ASP A 101 9.58 -6.07 -7.72
CA ASP A 101 9.93 -5.02 -8.67
C ASP A 101 9.61 -3.64 -8.08
N THR A 102 8.45 -3.48 -7.44
CA THR A 102 8.08 -2.26 -6.70
C THR A 102 9.14 -1.90 -5.66
N ILE A 103 9.48 -2.83 -4.78
CA ILE A 103 10.46 -2.64 -3.71
C ILE A 103 11.83 -2.27 -4.28
N LYS A 104 12.28 -2.97 -5.32
CA LYS A 104 13.55 -2.74 -6.00
C LYS A 104 13.61 -1.34 -6.59
N ASP A 105 12.55 -0.88 -7.22
CA ASP A 105 12.52 0.42 -7.90
C ASP A 105 12.50 1.58 -6.88
N LEU A 106 11.79 1.44 -5.78
CA LEU A 106 11.84 2.38 -4.67
C LEU A 106 13.26 2.49 -4.08
N ALA A 107 13.94 1.36 -3.91
CA ALA A 107 15.28 1.31 -3.31
C ALA A 107 16.39 1.91 -4.19
N LYS A 108 16.15 2.11 -5.49
CA LYS A 108 17.13 2.77 -6.39
C LYS A 108 17.41 4.23 -6.00
N SER A 109 16.46 4.89 -5.36
CA SER A 109 16.50 6.34 -5.15
C SER A 109 16.45 6.76 -3.69
N TYR A 110 16.02 5.87 -2.79
CA TYR A 110 15.76 6.21 -1.40
C TYR A 110 16.23 5.11 -0.45
N PRO A 111 16.63 5.45 0.78
CA PRO A 111 16.74 4.46 1.85
C PRO A 111 15.36 3.82 2.12
N VAL A 112 15.29 2.50 2.08
CA VAL A 112 14.05 1.74 2.28
C VAL A 112 14.23 0.81 3.46
N PHE A 113 13.24 0.79 4.35
CA PHE A 113 13.14 -0.14 5.47
C PHE A 113 11.86 -0.95 5.32
N TYR A 114 11.92 -2.22 5.65
CA TYR A 114 10.84 -3.16 5.41
C TYR A 114 10.53 -3.98 6.65
N VAL A 115 9.24 -4.21 6.88
CA VAL A 115 8.73 -5.25 7.78
C VAL A 115 7.79 -6.16 7.02
N THR A 116 7.67 -7.42 7.45
CA THR A 116 6.69 -8.35 6.89
C THR A 116 5.30 -8.10 7.48
N GLY A 117 4.27 -8.23 6.66
CA GLY A 117 2.87 -8.30 7.08
C GLY A 117 2.36 -9.74 7.14
N ASN A 118 1.05 -9.89 7.26
CA ASN A 118 0.42 -11.21 7.37
C ASN A 118 0.40 -11.97 6.04
N HIS A 119 0.29 -11.30 4.88
CA HIS A 119 0.30 -11.95 3.57
C HIS A 119 1.66 -12.59 3.26
N GLU A 120 2.77 -11.93 3.61
CA GLU A 120 4.09 -12.54 3.48
C GLU A 120 4.22 -13.80 4.35
N ILE A 121 3.62 -13.81 5.55
CA ILE A 121 3.59 -14.97 6.44
C ILE A 121 2.70 -16.07 5.86
N TRP A 122 1.49 -15.74 5.42
CA TRP A 122 0.51 -16.68 4.86
C TRP A 122 1.00 -17.36 3.58
N SER A 123 1.83 -16.68 2.80
CA SER A 123 2.48 -17.27 1.63
C SER A 123 3.31 -18.54 1.96
N GLY A 124 3.67 -18.74 3.22
CA GLY A 124 4.61 -19.78 3.64
C GLY A 124 6.05 -19.57 3.16
N LYS A 125 6.34 -18.45 2.50
CA LYS A 125 7.64 -18.12 1.90
C LYS A 125 8.32 -16.93 2.58
N GLN A 126 7.91 -16.55 3.79
CA GLN A 126 8.40 -15.38 4.52
C GLN A 126 9.95 -15.28 4.51
N GLU A 127 10.65 -16.37 4.84
CA GLU A 127 12.11 -16.39 4.87
C GLU A 127 12.75 -16.21 3.48
N TYR A 128 12.12 -16.72 2.43
CA TYR A 128 12.55 -16.46 1.06
C TYR A 128 12.36 -14.98 0.70
N ILE A 129 11.21 -14.41 1.03
CA ILE A 129 10.88 -13.00 0.79
C ILE A 129 11.90 -12.09 1.49
N LYS A 130 12.14 -12.30 2.78
CA LYS A 130 13.14 -11.55 3.55
C LYS A 130 14.53 -11.60 2.92
N ARG A 131 15.02 -12.81 2.59
CA ARG A 131 16.33 -12.97 1.92
C ARG A 131 16.37 -12.25 0.59
N LYS A 132 15.30 -12.33 -0.20
CA LYS A 132 15.24 -11.65 -1.49
C LYS A 132 15.29 -10.14 -1.32
N ILE A 133 14.55 -9.58 -0.37
CA ILE A 133 14.54 -8.15 -0.07
C ILE A 133 15.92 -7.69 0.45
N LYS A 134 16.53 -8.43 1.38
CA LYS A 134 17.91 -8.17 1.84
C LYS A 134 18.91 -8.17 0.67
N SER A 135 18.73 -9.07 -0.30
CA SER A 135 19.60 -9.12 -1.50
C SER A 135 19.46 -7.91 -2.42
N LEU A 136 18.38 -7.13 -2.29
CA LEU A 136 18.20 -5.85 -2.98
C LEU A 136 18.83 -4.66 -2.24
N GLY A 137 19.53 -4.92 -1.13
CA GLY A 137 20.18 -3.89 -0.31
C GLY A 137 19.22 -3.17 0.65
N ILE A 138 18.05 -3.74 0.90
CA ILE A 138 17.01 -3.16 1.77
C ILE A 138 17.14 -3.72 3.18
N GLU A 139 17.03 -2.86 4.18
CA GLU A 139 17.03 -3.24 5.58
C GLU A 139 15.69 -3.86 5.96
N VAL A 140 15.69 -5.13 6.31
CA VAL A 140 14.52 -5.85 6.86
C VAL A 140 14.60 -5.81 8.37
N LEU A 141 13.60 -5.20 9.00
CA LEU A 141 13.50 -5.05 10.45
C LEU A 141 12.73 -6.23 11.05
N GLU A 142 13.34 -6.89 12.01
CA GLU A 142 12.84 -8.14 12.63
C GLU A 142 12.85 -8.01 14.16
N GLY A 143 12.26 -6.95 14.71
CA GLY A 143 12.29 -6.64 16.15
C GLY A 143 13.55 -5.88 16.57
N ASN A 144 14.38 -5.49 15.64
CA ASN A 144 15.59 -4.71 15.89
C ASN A 144 15.39 -3.23 15.63
N ILE A 145 16.25 -2.41 16.22
CA ILE A 145 16.32 -0.98 16.00
C ILE A 145 17.43 -0.67 15.01
N LYS A 146 17.13 0.15 14.01
CA LYS A 146 18.12 0.73 13.12
C LYS A 146 18.21 2.22 13.35
N GLU A 147 19.40 2.70 13.72
CA GLU A 147 19.70 4.10 13.81
C GLU A 147 20.22 4.63 12.48
N ILE A 148 19.68 5.74 12.02
CA ILE A 148 20.09 6.43 10.78
C ILE A 148 20.17 7.92 10.99
N ASN A 149 21.00 8.59 10.19
CA ASN A 149 21.06 10.05 10.15
C ASN A 149 20.28 10.57 8.92
N VAL A 150 19.23 11.33 9.17
CA VAL A 150 18.43 11.96 8.13
C VAL A 150 18.50 13.47 8.29
N LYS A 151 19.20 14.16 7.40
CA LYS A 151 19.39 15.63 7.45
C LYS A 151 19.89 16.14 8.82
N GLY A 152 20.81 15.41 9.44
CA GLY A 152 21.33 15.76 10.76
C GLY A 152 20.45 15.37 11.95
N ASN A 153 19.29 14.75 11.70
CA ASN A 153 18.48 14.13 12.73
C ASN A 153 18.91 12.66 12.91
N LEU A 154 19.20 12.28 14.14
CA LEU A 154 19.43 10.88 14.50
C LEU A 154 18.07 10.23 14.73
N VAL A 155 17.71 9.27 13.87
CA VAL A 155 16.40 8.64 13.85
C VAL A 155 16.55 7.14 14.13
N ASN A 156 15.79 6.64 15.09
CA ASN A 156 15.69 5.22 15.38
C ASN A 156 14.44 4.65 14.72
N ILE A 157 14.62 3.68 13.85
CA ILE A 157 13.53 2.96 13.18
C ILE A 157 13.43 1.58 13.83
N LEU A 158 12.28 1.31 14.43
CA LEU A 158 11.94 0.00 15.00
C LEU A 158 10.89 -0.67 14.12
N GLY A 159 11.19 -1.83 13.59
CA GLY A 159 10.23 -2.68 12.91
C GLY A 159 9.81 -3.83 13.82
N LEU A 160 8.51 -4.01 14.01
CA LEU A 160 7.95 -5.15 14.73
C LEU A 160 7.45 -6.19 13.75
N GLU A 161 7.80 -7.42 14.00
CA GLU A 161 7.30 -8.55 13.22
C GLU A 161 6.06 -9.15 13.89
N ILE A 162 5.10 -9.60 13.08
CA ILE A 162 3.93 -10.33 13.59
C ILE A 162 4.44 -11.71 14.10
N LEU A 163 4.22 -11.95 15.38
CA LEU A 163 4.51 -13.27 15.97
C LEU A 163 3.41 -14.26 15.57
N ARG A 164 3.82 -15.49 15.24
CA ARG A 164 2.89 -16.61 14.95
C ARG A 164 2.29 -17.17 16.22
#